data_6c3fecc6949da14583b820f2eb6258d9
#
_entry.id   6c3fecc6949da14583b820f2eb6258d9
#
_cell.length_a   1.000
_cell.length_b   1.000
_cell.length_c   1.000
_cell.angle_alpha   90.00
_cell.angle_beta   90.00
_cell.angle_gamma   90.00
#
_symmetry.space_group_name_H-M   'P 1'
#
loop_
_entity.id
_entity.type
_entity.pdbx_description
1 polymer ?
#
loop_
_entity_poly.entity_id
_entity_poly.type
_entity_poly.pdbx_seq_one_letter_code
_entity_poly.pdbx_strand_id
1 'polypeptide(L)'
;MSNNQNDSGGGCLLFLITWIFDIINNRRIKKHNKQSRGVEQYESITTDILFPADSFVENIVISGGDNGQRIKYSERIIQNCFDNGRAMIILHLSNGSLENIIARNKFGIIANSSNRYFDAFTSFELQEISQVVMDTCKAKYEIKPPGRYILQIVYELLACKNMRPYFSNYTNCPYHQLSERINDRLLNGLLSQDAADNLQSLLMMGQTECAKIDSFFYDAKAQMQHIATDDANNTGGSSVLSAIKKGQILCIDLNSSANVLLVELIVNSLTIAMGRGYEFSLFIDDVAIANNEPLKNMLCHKSNHNNIICSKDLYALLNGKEDVFTTLAGEAEKTILLSHGSHLSCEQWSKYIGQYDKIDVSHNRSGGFFQSSRWGYSQNTGTTASEKREYKVKPEQINRLQQGELFIYDNQSGSLIQTHVV
;
A
#
# COMPACT_ATOMS: atom_id res chain seq x y z
N MET A 1 -51.52 -19.88 -74.00
CA MET A 1 -51.36 -18.68 -73.19
C MET A 1 -51.35 -19.03 -71.75
N SER A 2 -50.16 -19.13 -71.15
CA SER A 2 -50.01 -19.40 -69.71
C SER A 2 -49.19 -18.24 -69.11
N ASN A 3 -49.85 -17.51 -68.23
CA ASN A 3 -49.27 -16.45 -67.47
C ASN A 3 -48.17 -16.98 -66.47
N ASN A 4 -46.94 -16.63 -66.74
CA ASN A 4 -45.89 -16.65 -65.76
C ASN A 4 -45.89 -15.31 -65.02
N GLN A 5 -46.50 -15.26 -63.85
CA GLN A 5 -46.29 -14.14 -62.94
C GLN A 5 -45.04 -14.41 -62.12
N ASN A 6 -44.15 -13.45 -62.25
CA ASN A 6 -42.88 -13.37 -61.48
C ASN A 6 -43.16 -13.24 -59.97
N ASP A 7 -42.77 -14.24 -59.21
CA ASP A 7 -42.71 -14.19 -57.76
C ASP A 7 -41.27 -13.83 -57.29
N SER A 8 -40.72 -12.69 -57.73
CA SER A 8 -39.41 -12.21 -57.35
C SER A 8 -39.44 -11.17 -56.20
N GLY A 9 -40.65 -10.78 -55.75
CA GLY A 9 -40.79 -9.74 -54.72
C GLY A 9 -40.71 -10.25 -53.26
N GLY A 10 -41.08 -11.54 -53.02
CA GLY A 10 -41.14 -12.09 -51.66
C GLY A 10 -39.80 -12.34 -51.01
N GLY A 11 -38.80 -12.71 -51.81
CA GLY A 11 -37.45 -12.98 -51.28
C GLY A 11 -36.68 -11.77 -50.79
N CYS A 12 -36.90 -10.62 -51.45
CA CYS A 12 -36.23 -9.35 -51.08
C CYS A 12 -36.81 -8.76 -49.77
N LEU A 13 -38.12 -8.89 -49.59
CA LEU A 13 -38.82 -8.38 -48.39
C LEU A 13 -38.45 -9.22 -47.15
N LEU A 14 -38.41 -10.53 -47.25
CA LEU A 14 -37.96 -11.45 -46.20
C LEU A 14 -36.49 -11.20 -45.82
N PHE A 15 -35.64 -10.92 -46.79
CA PHE A 15 -34.23 -10.59 -46.55
C PHE A 15 -34.07 -9.27 -45.78
N LEU A 16 -34.82 -8.23 -46.13
CA LEU A 16 -34.86 -6.97 -45.43
C LEU A 16 -35.38 -7.11 -43.98
N ILE A 17 -36.41 -7.89 -43.77
CA ILE A 17 -36.99 -8.14 -42.44
C ILE A 17 -35.99 -8.91 -41.56
N THR A 18 -35.35 -9.97 -42.05
CA THR A 18 -34.33 -10.70 -41.29
C THR A 18 -33.12 -9.83 -40.99
N TRP A 19 -32.67 -9.00 -41.93
CA TRP A 19 -31.54 -8.08 -41.71
C TRP A 19 -31.86 -7.02 -40.65
N ILE A 20 -33.09 -6.47 -40.63
CA ILE A 20 -33.54 -5.52 -39.59
C ILE A 20 -33.60 -6.22 -38.21
N PHE A 21 -34.11 -7.45 -38.13
CA PHE A 21 -34.14 -8.23 -36.88
C PHE A 21 -32.72 -8.51 -36.37
N ASP A 22 -31.81 -8.87 -37.24
CA ASP A 22 -30.39 -9.09 -36.87
C ASP A 22 -29.73 -7.82 -36.31
N ILE A 23 -30.00 -6.66 -36.93
CA ILE A 23 -29.52 -5.38 -36.43
C ILE A 23 -30.08 -5.06 -35.02
N ILE A 24 -31.39 -5.26 -34.84
CA ILE A 24 -32.06 -5.01 -33.55
C ILE A 24 -31.52 -5.96 -32.49
N ASN A 25 -31.39 -7.25 -32.77
CA ASN A 25 -30.86 -8.22 -31.84
C ASN A 25 -29.39 -7.94 -31.51
N ASN A 26 -28.56 -7.63 -32.47
CA ASN A 26 -27.16 -7.26 -32.26
C ASN A 26 -27.02 -6.00 -31.37
N ARG A 27 -27.92 -5.00 -31.54
CA ARG A 27 -27.97 -3.81 -30.69
C ARG A 27 -28.37 -4.17 -29.25
N ARG A 28 -29.39 -5.04 -29.08
CA ARG A 28 -29.82 -5.52 -27.74
C ARG A 28 -28.71 -6.29 -27.04
N ILE A 29 -28.03 -7.19 -27.74
CA ILE A 29 -26.92 -7.98 -27.21
C ILE A 29 -25.74 -7.06 -26.83
N LYS A 30 -25.38 -6.09 -27.68
CA LYS A 30 -24.33 -5.11 -27.33
C LYS A 30 -24.71 -4.30 -26.10
N LYS A 31 -25.97 -3.87 -25.99
CA LYS A 31 -26.47 -3.15 -24.82
C LYS A 31 -26.42 -4.03 -23.55
N HIS A 32 -26.88 -5.28 -23.64
CA HIS A 32 -26.82 -6.26 -22.56
C HIS A 32 -25.38 -6.49 -22.12
N ASN A 33 -24.46 -6.79 -23.05
CA ASN A 33 -23.05 -7.01 -22.74
C ASN A 33 -22.38 -5.78 -22.10
N LYS A 34 -22.74 -4.57 -22.54
CA LYS A 34 -22.26 -3.33 -21.92
C LYS A 34 -22.77 -3.17 -20.49
N GLN A 35 -24.05 -3.48 -20.24
CA GLN A 35 -24.66 -3.41 -18.91
C GLN A 35 -24.09 -4.50 -17.97
N SER A 36 -23.99 -5.75 -18.46
CA SER A 36 -23.43 -6.88 -17.69
C SER A 36 -21.96 -6.69 -17.36
N ARG A 37 -21.18 -6.03 -18.22
CA ARG A 37 -19.79 -5.68 -17.96
C ARG A 37 -19.63 -4.71 -16.77
N GLY A 38 -20.62 -3.80 -16.57
CA GLY A 38 -20.66 -2.89 -15.42
C GLY A 38 -19.49 -1.91 -15.35
N VAL A 39 -18.88 -1.55 -16.50
CA VAL A 39 -17.85 -0.53 -16.59
C VAL A 39 -18.46 0.78 -17.05
N GLU A 40 -18.47 1.75 -16.16
CA GLU A 40 -18.88 3.11 -16.48
C GLU A 40 -17.74 3.87 -17.15
N GLN A 41 -18.05 4.74 -18.10
CA GLN A 41 -17.06 5.56 -18.78
C GLN A 41 -17.39 7.03 -18.57
N TYR A 42 -16.40 7.76 -18.03
CA TYR A 42 -16.44 9.22 -17.92
C TYR A 42 -15.36 9.82 -18.82
N GLU A 43 -15.63 10.96 -19.45
CA GLU A 43 -14.69 11.59 -20.39
C GLU A 43 -13.43 12.06 -19.63
N SER A 44 -13.62 12.83 -18.58
CA SER A 44 -12.51 13.27 -17.70
C SER A 44 -13.00 13.66 -16.32
N ILE A 45 -12.11 13.54 -15.34
CA ILE A 45 -12.29 14.05 -13.97
C ILE A 45 -11.03 14.79 -13.53
N THR A 46 -11.16 15.64 -12.51
CA THR A 46 -10.02 16.28 -11.86
C THR A 46 -9.51 15.44 -10.70
N THR A 47 -8.29 15.72 -10.23
CA THR A 47 -7.75 15.08 -9.01
C THR A 47 -8.60 15.35 -7.78
N ASP A 48 -9.31 16.49 -7.73
CA ASP A 48 -10.20 16.84 -6.62
C ASP A 48 -11.47 15.97 -6.59
N ILE A 49 -11.95 15.55 -7.74
CA ILE A 49 -13.07 14.59 -7.85
C ILE A 49 -12.58 13.18 -7.50
N LEU A 50 -11.37 12.84 -7.93
CA LEU A 50 -10.76 11.54 -7.64
C LEU A 50 -10.49 11.36 -6.14
N PHE A 51 -9.97 12.41 -5.49
CA PHE A 51 -9.66 12.48 -4.07
C PHE A 51 -10.37 13.67 -3.42
N PRO A 52 -11.65 13.55 -3.05
CA PRO A 52 -12.37 14.59 -2.33
C PRO A 52 -11.72 14.84 -0.94
N ALA A 53 -12.12 15.94 -0.30
CA ALA A 53 -11.49 16.40 0.93
C ALA A 53 -11.52 15.38 2.09
N ASP A 54 -12.47 14.46 2.09
CA ASP A 54 -12.64 13.38 3.08
C ASP A 54 -11.90 12.08 2.75
N SER A 55 -11.25 11.99 1.57
CA SER A 55 -10.50 10.79 1.17
C SER A 55 -9.31 10.44 2.07
N PHE A 56 -8.93 11.34 2.98
CA PHE A 56 -7.83 11.11 3.93
C PHE A 56 -8.13 10.02 4.97
N VAL A 57 -9.37 9.56 5.10
CA VAL A 57 -9.75 8.44 5.98
C VAL A 57 -10.00 7.15 5.24
N GLU A 58 -9.94 7.15 3.90
CA GLU A 58 -10.14 5.96 3.07
C GLU A 58 -8.88 5.11 3.00
N ASN A 59 -9.04 3.79 2.90
CA ASN A 59 -7.98 2.89 2.46
C ASN A 59 -7.88 2.96 0.93
N ILE A 60 -6.72 3.35 0.42
CA ILE A 60 -6.52 3.61 -1.00
C ILE A 60 -5.35 2.77 -1.52
N VAL A 61 -5.57 2.10 -2.66
CA VAL A 61 -4.50 1.48 -3.44
C VAL A 61 -4.35 2.21 -4.77
N ILE A 62 -3.14 2.66 -5.07
CA ILE A 62 -2.74 3.22 -6.36
C ILE A 62 -1.68 2.29 -6.94
N SER A 63 -1.97 1.63 -8.06
CA SER A 63 -1.04 0.66 -8.65
C SER A 63 -0.83 0.92 -10.14
N GLY A 64 0.43 0.91 -10.56
CA GLY A 64 0.83 1.14 -11.96
C GLY A 64 1.30 2.56 -12.26
N GLY A 65 1.38 2.87 -13.54
CA GLY A 65 1.75 4.19 -14.05
C GLY A 65 3.21 4.59 -13.84
N ASP A 66 3.54 5.75 -14.33
CA ASP A 66 4.84 6.38 -14.08
C ASP A 66 4.87 7.10 -12.71
N ASN A 67 6.09 7.45 -12.28
CA ASN A 67 6.26 8.15 -11.01
C ASN A 67 5.56 9.53 -10.98
N GLY A 68 5.53 10.24 -12.11
CA GLY A 68 4.89 11.56 -12.19
C GLY A 68 3.38 11.51 -11.95
N GLN A 69 2.69 10.51 -12.51
CA GLN A 69 1.26 10.28 -12.25
C GLN A 69 1.01 9.95 -10.78
N ARG A 70 1.77 8.99 -10.22
CA ARG A 70 1.62 8.61 -8.82
C ARG A 70 1.87 9.78 -7.87
N ILE A 71 2.90 10.58 -8.14
CA ILE A 71 3.24 11.77 -7.35
C ILE A 71 2.11 12.80 -7.36
N LYS A 72 1.47 13.06 -8.52
CA LYS A 72 0.32 13.97 -8.61
C LYS A 72 -0.82 13.53 -7.69
N TYR A 73 -1.12 12.24 -7.65
CA TYR A 73 -2.16 11.68 -6.78
C TYR A 73 -1.75 11.70 -5.30
N SER A 74 -0.50 11.34 -5.03
CA SER A 74 0.05 11.40 -3.68
C SER A 74 0.01 12.81 -3.10
N GLU A 75 0.37 13.84 -3.90
CA GLU A 75 0.32 15.24 -3.49
C GLU A 75 -1.08 15.62 -3.00
N ARG A 76 -2.13 15.24 -3.74
CA ARG A 76 -3.51 15.55 -3.35
C ARG A 76 -3.94 14.85 -2.07
N ILE A 77 -3.60 13.58 -1.89
CA ILE A 77 -3.91 12.83 -0.67
C ILE A 77 -3.17 13.42 0.54
N ILE A 78 -1.88 13.76 0.38
CA ILE A 78 -1.07 14.39 1.43
C ILE A 78 -1.64 15.76 1.79
N GLN A 79 -2.05 16.56 0.81
CA GLN A 79 -2.71 17.83 1.02
C GLN A 79 -3.99 17.67 1.85
N ASN A 80 -4.85 16.71 1.51
CA ASN A 80 -6.07 16.46 2.26
C ASN A 80 -5.79 16.09 3.72
N CYS A 81 -4.78 15.25 3.99
CA CYS A 81 -4.35 14.95 5.36
C CYS A 81 -3.85 16.19 6.09
N PHE A 82 -3.01 16.99 5.43
CA PHE A 82 -2.45 18.22 6.00
C PHE A 82 -3.54 19.25 6.35
N ASP A 83 -4.46 19.50 5.43
CA ASP A 83 -5.55 20.47 5.60
C ASP A 83 -6.51 20.08 6.74
N ASN A 84 -6.66 18.76 6.99
CA ASN A 84 -7.49 18.23 8.07
C ASN A 84 -6.72 18.03 9.38
N GLY A 85 -5.43 18.38 9.45
CA GLY A 85 -4.59 18.20 10.64
C GLY A 85 -4.41 16.73 11.04
N ARG A 86 -4.60 15.79 10.09
CA ARG A 86 -4.43 14.36 10.34
C ARG A 86 -2.96 13.98 10.23
N ALA A 87 -2.47 13.27 11.24
CA ALA A 87 -1.12 12.73 11.19
C ALA A 87 -0.97 11.73 10.04
N MET A 88 0.16 11.78 9.33
CA MET A 88 0.49 10.80 8.31
C MET A 88 1.95 10.36 8.44
N ILE A 89 2.17 9.06 8.41
CA ILE A 89 3.52 8.48 8.33
C ILE A 89 3.72 7.96 6.91
N ILE A 90 4.71 8.51 6.24
CA ILE A 90 5.04 8.18 4.85
C ILE A 90 6.33 7.38 4.85
N LEU A 91 6.30 6.17 4.29
CA LEU A 91 7.47 5.31 4.08
C LEU A 91 7.72 5.20 2.57
N HIS A 92 8.93 5.51 2.13
CA HIS A 92 9.29 5.44 0.72
C HIS A 92 10.72 4.94 0.51
N LEU A 93 11.02 4.48 -0.71
CA LEU A 93 12.37 4.09 -1.13
C LEU A 93 12.97 5.20 -2.01
N SER A 94 13.71 6.12 -1.38
CA SER A 94 14.49 7.18 -2.06
C SER A 94 13.71 7.95 -3.14
N ASN A 95 12.42 8.22 -2.90
CA ASN A 95 11.58 8.98 -3.83
C ASN A 95 11.73 10.49 -3.61
N GLY A 96 12.80 11.07 -4.18
CA GLY A 96 13.07 12.51 -4.09
C GLY A 96 11.96 13.40 -4.64
N SER A 97 11.13 12.91 -5.57
CA SER A 97 9.99 13.69 -6.07
C SER A 97 8.91 13.85 -5.00
N LEU A 98 8.67 12.80 -4.20
CA LEU A 98 7.74 12.84 -3.07
C LEU A 98 8.25 13.79 -1.97
N GLU A 99 9.54 13.69 -1.62
CA GLU A 99 10.18 14.60 -0.66
C GLU A 99 10.10 16.06 -1.11
N ASN A 100 10.34 16.33 -2.39
CA ASN A 100 10.27 17.68 -2.95
C ASN A 100 8.87 18.30 -2.83
N ILE A 101 7.80 17.51 -2.98
CA ILE A 101 6.43 17.98 -2.77
C ILE A 101 6.22 18.37 -1.31
N ILE A 102 6.63 17.50 -0.39
CA ILE A 102 6.47 17.74 1.05
C ILE A 102 7.27 18.98 1.48
N ALA A 103 8.50 19.14 0.99
CA ALA A 103 9.35 20.30 1.28
C ALA A 103 8.78 21.59 0.69
N ARG A 104 8.41 21.60 -0.59
CA ARG A 104 7.89 22.77 -1.31
C ARG A 104 6.62 23.30 -0.66
N ASN A 105 5.70 22.42 -0.32
CA ASN A 105 4.41 22.78 0.24
C ASN A 105 4.44 22.89 1.78
N LYS A 106 5.57 22.58 2.42
CA LYS A 106 5.74 22.59 3.89
C LYS A 106 4.71 21.70 4.60
N PHE A 107 4.37 20.57 4.00
CA PHE A 107 3.37 19.65 4.55
C PHE A 107 3.84 18.97 5.84
N GLY A 108 5.13 18.76 6.03
CA GLY A 108 5.62 18.02 7.18
C GLY A 108 7.14 17.94 7.30
N ILE A 109 7.58 16.96 8.05
CA ILE A 109 8.98 16.69 8.38
C ILE A 109 9.49 15.60 7.42
N ILE A 110 10.70 15.77 6.91
CA ILE A 110 11.38 14.79 6.07
C ILE A 110 12.60 14.27 6.84
N ALA A 111 12.69 12.95 6.97
CA ALA A 111 13.86 12.25 7.51
C ALA A 111 14.55 11.49 6.36
N ASN A 112 15.66 12.01 5.89
CA ASN A 112 16.48 11.45 4.82
C ASN A 112 17.97 11.72 5.03
N SER A 113 18.82 11.36 4.08
CA SER A 113 20.27 11.53 4.16
C SER A 113 20.72 13.01 4.25
N SER A 114 19.90 13.94 3.75
CA SER A 114 20.19 15.39 3.82
C SER A 114 19.62 16.03 5.10
N ASN A 115 18.59 15.42 5.69
CA ASN A 115 17.93 15.91 6.89
C ASN A 115 17.75 14.78 7.89
N ARG A 116 18.77 14.56 8.73
CA ARG A 116 18.80 13.54 9.76
C ARG A 116 17.98 13.98 10.97
N TYR A 117 16.67 13.81 10.88
CA TYR A 117 15.73 14.32 11.88
C TYR A 117 14.95 13.21 12.62
N PHE A 118 15.22 11.95 12.34
CA PHE A 118 14.51 10.83 12.93
C PHE A 118 15.16 10.35 14.23
N ASP A 119 14.36 10.19 15.27
CA ASP A 119 14.74 9.48 16.51
C ASP A 119 13.64 8.51 16.89
N ALA A 120 13.94 7.22 16.95
CA ALA A 120 12.92 6.17 17.11
C ALA A 120 12.18 6.25 18.46
N PHE A 121 12.78 6.84 19.50
CA PHE A 121 12.27 6.79 20.89
C PHE A 121 11.76 8.11 21.44
N THR A 122 11.82 9.20 20.69
CA THR A 122 11.25 10.48 21.12
C THR A 122 9.78 10.33 21.51
N SER A 123 9.41 10.79 22.70
CA SER A 123 8.06 10.71 23.28
C SER A 123 7.59 9.32 23.72
N PHE A 124 8.47 8.32 23.75
CA PHE A 124 8.19 7.00 24.32
C PHE A 124 8.54 6.95 25.82
N GLU A 125 7.75 6.17 26.54
CA GLU A 125 8.03 5.78 27.92
C GLU A 125 8.84 4.48 27.94
N LEU A 126 9.47 4.18 29.10
CA LEU A 126 10.29 2.98 29.27
C LEU A 126 9.59 1.69 28.81
N GLN A 127 8.34 1.52 29.22
CA GLN A 127 7.59 0.30 28.90
C GLN A 127 7.39 0.15 27.39
N GLU A 128 7.15 1.25 26.71
CA GLU A 128 6.93 1.29 25.27
C GLU A 128 8.23 1.06 24.49
N ILE A 129 9.34 1.68 24.93
CA ILE A 129 10.67 1.40 24.36
C ILE A 129 10.97 -0.10 24.50
N SER A 130 10.73 -0.66 25.69
CA SER A 130 10.94 -2.08 25.95
C SER A 130 10.05 -2.95 25.05
N GLN A 131 8.79 -2.60 24.88
CA GLN A 131 7.87 -3.32 24.00
C GLN A 131 8.33 -3.26 22.53
N VAL A 132 8.58 -2.06 21.99
CA VAL A 132 9.04 -1.88 20.61
C VAL A 132 10.31 -2.67 20.32
N VAL A 133 11.31 -2.58 21.21
CA VAL A 133 12.57 -3.32 21.08
C VAL A 133 12.33 -4.82 21.12
N MET A 134 11.59 -5.32 22.12
CA MET A 134 11.34 -6.76 22.29
C MET A 134 10.55 -7.35 21.14
N ASP A 135 9.55 -6.64 20.61
CA ASP A 135 8.75 -7.09 19.48
C ASP A 135 9.57 -7.10 18.18
N THR A 136 10.40 -6.07 17.96
CA THR A 136 11.31 -6.00 16.81
C THR A 136 12.41 -7.05 16.85
N CYS A 137 12.91 -7.38 18.03
CA CYS A 137 13.99 -8.36 18.21
C CYS A 137 13.55 -9.82 18.14
N LYS A 138 12.24 -10.07 18.18
CA LYS A 138 11.68 -11.41 18.40
C LYS A 138 12.13 -12.46 17.38
N ALA A 139 12.14 -12.08 16.11
CA ALA A 139 12.44 -13.02 15.02
C ALA A 139 13.94 -13.24 14.80
N LYS A 140 14.76 -12.19 14.90
CA LYS A 140 16.18 -12.25 14.51
C LYS A 140 17.15 -12.45 15.69
N TYR A 141 16.87 -11.79 16.82
CA TYR A 141 17.84 -11.74 17.93
C TYR A 141 17.49 -12.68 19.08
N GLU A 142 16.25 -13.20 19.09
CA GLU A 142 15.74 -14.12 20.12
C GLU A 142 16.00 -13.60 21.54
N ILE A 143 15.81 -12.29 21.75
CA ILE A 143 15.97 -11.67 23.07
C ILE A 143 14.83 -12.17 23.96
N LYS A 144 15.22 -12.75 25.10
CA LYS A 144 14.27 -13.27 26.09
C LYS A 144 13.70 -12.15 26.98
N PRO A 145 12.55 -12.38 27.67
CA PRO A 145 11.91 -11.38 28.52
C PRO A 145 12.83 -10.65 29.51
N PRO A 146 13.91 -11.26 30.09
CA PRO A 146 14.85 -10.54 30.93
C PRO A 146 15.62 -9.41 30.26
N GLY A 147 15.65 -9.37 28.92
CA GLY A 147 16.23 -8.25 28.15
C GLY A 147 15.61 -6.89 28.48
N ARG A 148 14.32 -6.87 28.90
CA ARG A 148 13.65 -5.64 29.36
C ARG A 148 14.37 -4.98 30.55
N TYR A 149 15.00 -5.77 31.42
CA TYR A 149 15.74 -5.24 32.57
C TYR A 149 16.97 -4.46 32.12
N ILE A 150 17.62 -4.90 31.06
CA ILE A 150 18.78 -4.21 30.50
C ILE A 150 18.33 -2.84 29.90
N LEU A 151 17.20 -2.78 29.21
CA LEU A 151 16.63 -1.54 28.69
C LEU A 151 16.23 -0.59 29.84
N GLN A 152 15.69 -1.13 30.93
CA GLN A 152 15.36 -0.38 32.14
C GLN A 152 16.59 0.22 32.79
N ILE A 153 17.67 -0.55 32.94
CA ILE A 153 18.95 -0.06 33.50
C ILE A 153 19.42 1.15 32.68
N VAL A 154 19.46 1.04 31.36
CA VAL A 154 19.87 2.15 30.49
C VAL A 154 18.99 3.39 30.69
N TYR A 155 17.67 3.19 30.76
CA TYR A 155 16.71 4.27 31.00
C TYR A 155 16.96 5.00 32.32
N GLU A 156 17.15 4.24 33.43
CA GLU A 156 17.41 4.80 34.76
C GLU A 156 18.77 5.53 34.80
N LEU A 157 19.79 4.98 34.16
CA LEU A 157 21.10 5.63 34.06
C LEU A 157 21.08 6.92 33.25
N LEU A 158 20.14 7.06 32.30
CA LEU A 158 19.89 8.33 31.59
C LEU A 158 19.10 9.30 32.46
N ALA A 159 18.05 8.83 33.13
CA ALA A 159 17.22 9.61 34.04
C ALA A 159 18.02 10.27 35.17
N CYS A 160 18.99 9.56 35.76
CA CYS A 160 19.88 10.10 36.79
C CYS A 160 20.67 11.34 36.32
N LYS A 161 20.86 11.52 35.01
CA LYS A 161 21.53 12.69 34.41
C LYS A 161 20.56 13.68 33.80
N ASN A 162 19.27 13.55 34.03
CA ASN A 162 18.21 14.32 33.33
C ASN A 162 18.32 14.22 31.80
N MET A 163 18.84 13.12 31.28
CA MET A 163 18.92 12.83 29.85
C MET A 163 17.62 12.15 29.39
N ARG A 164 17.17 12.52 28.22
CA ARG A 164 16.01 11.85 27.62
C ARG A 164 16.41 10.51 26.99
N PRO A 165 15.50 9.52 26.95
CA PRO A 165 15.78 8.20 26.41
C PRO A 165 15.72 8.19 24.88
N TYR A 166 16.62 8.94 24.24
CA TYR A 166 16.72 8.96 22.79
C TYR A 166 17.35 7.68 22.24
N PHE A 167 17.02 7.32 20.99
CA PHE A 167 17.58 6.15 20.35
C PHE A 167 19.12 6.13 20.33
N SER A 168 19.73 7.29 20.08
CA SER A 168 21.20 7.44 20.10
C SER A 168 21.82 7.06 21.44
N ASN A 169 21.13 7.29 22.55
CA ASN A 169 21.61 6.94 23.88
C ASN A 169 21.65 5.43 24.11
N TYR A 170 20.70 4.69 23.51
CA TYR A 170 20.71 3.23 23.54
C TYR A 170 21.75 2.64 22.59
N THR A 171 21.89 3.17 21.39
CA THR A 171 22.88 2.67 20.41
C THR A 171 24.32 2.96 20.79
N ASN A 172 24.56 3.96 21.61
CA ASN A 172 25.90 4.32 22.11
C ASN A 172 26.16 3.81 23.54
N CYS A 173 25.25 3.01 24.09
CA CYS A 173 25.43 2.43 25.42
C CYS A 173 26.42 1.27 25.36
N PRO A 174 27.52 1.27 26.19
CA PRO A 174 28.37 0.13 26.30
C PRO A 174 27.76 -0.91 27.24
N TYR A 175 26.95 -1.81 26.69
CA TYR A 175 26.18 -2.81 27.44
C TYR A 175 27.05 -3.74 28.28
N HIS A 176 28.30 -3.98 27.90
CA HIS A 176 29.28 -4.78 28.65
C HIS A 176 29.83 -4.06 29.89
N GLN A 177 29.62 -2.73 30.04
CA GLN A 177 30.10 -1.92 31.17
C GLN A 177 28.97 -1.43 32.08
N LEU A 178 27.78 -1.99 32.00
CA LEU A 178 26.63 -1.50 32.77
C LEU A 178 26.90 -1.54 34.29
N SER A 179 27.55 -2.59 34.80
CA SER A 179 27.91 -2.69 36.23
C SER A 179 28.83 -1.56 36.69
N GLU A 180 29.86 -1.26 35.89
CA GLU A 180 30.76 -0.13 36.15
C GLU A 180 30.03 1.19 36.14
N ARG A 181 29.16 1.40 35.17
CA ARG A 181 28.35 2.62 35.09
C ARG A 181 27.37 2.81 36.24
N ILE A 182 26.77 1.75 36.76
CA ILE A 182 25.92 1.82 37.96
C ILE A 182 26.79 2.29 39.14
N ASN A 183 27.96 1.68 39.32
CA ASN A 183 28.89 2.04 40.40
C ASN A 183 29.39 3.47 40.27
N ASP A 184 29.71 3.93 39.06
CA ASP A 184 30.13 5.32 38.82
C ASP A 184 29.02 6.31 39.19
N ARG A 185 27.75 5.98 38.93
CA ARG A 185 26.61 6.84 39.32
C ARG A 185 26.42 6.89 40.83
N LEU A 186 26.59 5.76 41.48
CA LEU A 186 26.58 5.68 42.96
C LEU A 186 27.68 6.53 43.56
N LEU A 187 28.94 6.36 43.11
CA LEU A 187 30.10 7.11 43.61
C LEU A 187 29.99 8.61 43.43
N ASN A 188 29.32 9.03 42.31
CA ASN A 188 29.07 10.44 42.03
C ASN A 188 27.80 10.99 42.72
N GLY A 189 27.15 10.21 43.58
CA GLY A 189 25.95 10.63 44.31
C GLY A 189 24.70 10.85 43.45
N LEU A 190 24.70 10.32 42.21
CA LEU A 190 23.58 10.38 41.29
C LEU A 190 22.56 9.27 41.49
N LEU A 191 22.94 8.20 42.19
CA LEU A 191 22.09 7.11 42.63
C LEU A 191 22.21 6.94 44.14
N SER A 192 21.14 6.53 44.81
CA SER A 192 21.18 6.02 46.17
C SER A 192 21.76 4.59 46.19
N GLN A 193 22.23 4.11 47.35
CA GLN A 193 22.67 2.73 47.49
C GLN A 193 21.59 1.72 47.11
N ASP A 194 20.36 1.93 47.62
CA ASP A 194 19.20 1.04 47.32
C ASP A 194 18.90 0.98 45.84
N ALA A 195 18.95 2.14 45.12
CA ALA A 195 18.74 2.18 43.69
C ALA A 195 19.87 1.44 42.94
N ALA A 196 21.12 1.62 43.33
CA ALA A 196 22.24 0.93 42.71
C ALA A 196 22.15 -0.60 42.90
N ASP A 197 21.82 -1.05 44.13
CA ASP A 197 21.65 -2.48 44.45
C ASP A 197 20.49 -3.10 43.65
N ASN A 198 19.39 -2.36 43.47
CA ASN A 198 18.29 -2.79 42.62
C ASN A 198 18.72 -2.92 41.13
N LEU A 199 19.43 -1.93 40.59
CA LEU A 199 19.90 -1.99 39.19
C LEU A 199 20.94 -3.12 39.00
N GLN A 200 21.81 -3.40 39.98
CA GLN A 200 22.72 -4.54 39.92
C GLN A 200 21.98 -5.88 39.95
N SER A 201 20.88 -5.97 40.71
CA SER A 201 20.03 -7.17 40.75
C SER A 201 19.30 -7.37 39.38
N LEU A 202 18.80 -6.31 38.76
CA LEU A 202 18.22 -6.37 37.41
C LEU A 202 19.27 -6.79 36.38
N LEU A 203 20.51 -6.27 36.52
CA LEU A 203 21.61 -6.64 35.63
C LEU A 203 21.93 -8.12 35.71
N MET A 204 22.00 -8.69 36.91
CA MET A 204 22.21 -10.13 37.08
C MET A 204 21.12 -10.97 36.41
N MET A 205 19.85 -10.54 36.50
CA MET A 205 18.74 -11.23 35.85
C MET A 205 18.77 -11.13 34.32
N GLY A 206 19.25 -10.02 33.75
CA GLY A 206 19.28 -9.76 32.33
C GLY A 206 20.62 -9.96 31.63
N GLN A 207 21.68 -10.29 32.33
CA GLN A 207 23.07 -10.28 31.84
C GLN A 207 23.27 -11.13 30.58
N THR A 208 22.59 -12.26 30.47
CA THR A 208 22.67 -13.14 29.30
C THR A 208 22.13 -12.51 28.00
N GLU A 209 21.31 -11.46 28.11
CA GLU A 209 20.70 -10.78 26.98
C GLU A 209 21.48 -9.53 26.52
N CYS A 210 22.47 -9.06 27.32
CA CYS A 210 23.25 -7.86 26.99
C CYS A 210 23.86 -7.89 25.59
N ALA A 211 24.53 -8.99 25.23
CA ALA A 211 25.19 -9.12 23.93
C ALA A 211 24.19 -9.11 22.75
N LYS A 212 23.01 -9.66 22.96
CA LYS A 212 21.95 -9.67 21.93
C LYS A 212 21.35 -8.28 21.73
N ILE A 213 21.12 -7.55 22.82
CA ILE A 213 20.63 -6.17 22.80
C ILE A 213 21.67 -5.25 22.14
N ASP A 214 22.94 -5.43 22.46
CA ASP A 214 24.04 -4.70 21.83
C ASP A 214 24.08 -4.94 20.32
N SER A 215 23.99 -6.19 19.88
CA SER A 215 23.93 -6.56 18.47
C SER A 215 22.70 -5.97 17.76
N PHE A 216 21.53 -5.97 18.42
CA PHE A 216 20.33 -5.35 17.88
C PHE A 216 20.52 -3.85 17.65
N PHE A 217 21.02 -3.11 18.66
CA PHE A 217 21.21 -1.67 18.52
C PHE A 217 22.32 -1.32 17.53
N TYR A 218 23.33 -2.16 17.38
CA TYR A 218 24.36 -2.02 16.37
C TYR A 218 23.78 -2.10 14.95
N ASP A 219 22.98 -3.14 14.67
CA ASP A 219 22.33 -3.33 13.38
C ASP A 219 21.28 -2.24 13.11
N ALA A 220 20.47 -1.89 14.11
CA ALA A 220 19.47 -0.82 14.01
C ALA A 220 20.13 0.53 13.70
N LYS A 221 21.23 0.85 14.38
CA LYS A 221 22.02 2.06 14.11
C LYS A 221 22.51 2.09 12.66
N ALA A 222 23.04 0.97 12.15
CA ALA A 222 23.52 0.89 10.78
C ALA A 222 22.40 1.15 9.74
N GLN A 223 21.19 0.59 9.95
CA GLN A 223 20.06 0.80 9.07
C GLN A 223 19.46 2.22 9.15
N MET A 224 19.56 2.87 10.31
CA MET A 224 19.01 4.20 10.53
C MET A 224 20.03 5.33 10.29
N GLN A 225 21.28 5.03 10.02
CA GLN A 225 22.38 6.00 9.96
C GLN A 225 22.11 7.18 9.01
N HIS A 226 21.37 6.95 7.93
CA HIS A 226 21.07 7.95 6.92
C HIS A 226 19.96 8.93 7.34
N ILE A 227 19.10 8.57 8.31
CA ILE A 227 17.96 9.38 8.77
C ILE A 227 18.06 9.79 10.25
N ALA A 228 18.84 9.05 11.03
CA ALA A 228 18.94 9.29 12.48
C ALA A 228 19.62 10.62 12.79
N THR A 229 19.07 11.31 13.78
CA THR A 229 19.71 12.52 14.29
C THR A 229 21.05 12.18 14.94
N ASP A 230 22.10 12.91 14.58
CA ASP A 230 23.44 12.78 15.18
C ASP A 230 23.56 13.60 16.48
N ASP A 231 22.52 14.28 16.91
CA ASP A 231 22.60 15.28 17.95
C ASP A 231 22.78 14.68 19.35
N ALA A 232 24.01 14.70 19.84
CA ALA A 232 24.30 14.42 21.23
C ALA A 232 23.60 15.42 22.20
N ASN A 233 23.22 16.59 21.71
CA ASN A 233 22.48 17.65 22.43
C ASN A 233 20.97 17.58 22.21
N ASN A 234 20.54 16.78 21.28
CA ASN A 234 19.20 16.26 21.06
C ASN A 234 18.06 17.28 21.03
N THR A 235 18.21 18.31 20.23
CA THR A 235 17.28 19.42 20.17
C THR A 235 16.18 19.26 19.14
N GLY A 236 16.13 18.19 18.35
CA GLY A 236 15.24 18.24 17.22
C GLY A 236 14.74 16.96 16.57
N GLY A 237 15.01 15.75 17.07
CA GLY A 237 14.52 14.53 16.45
C GLY A 237 13.01 14.30 16.63
N SER A 238 12.35 13.74 15.64
CA SER A 238 10.96 13.31 15.71
C SER A 238 10.84 11.80 15.55
N SER A 239 10.03 11.18 16.40
CA SER A 239 9.61 9.79 16.24
C SER A 239 8.26 9.72 15.53
N VAL A 240 7.91 8.50 15.11
CA VAL A 240 6.56 8.18 14.63
C VAL A 240 5.50 8.61 15.66
N LEU A 241 5.67 8.23 16.93
CA LEU A 241 4.74 8.57 18.00
C LEU A 241 4.65 10.09 18.23
N SER A 242 5.79 10.79 18.19
CA SER A 242 5.84 12.25 18.33
C SER A 242 5.10 12.97 17.20
N ALA A 243 5.26 12.50 15.96
CA ALA A 243 4.60 13.06 14.80
C ALA A 243 3.08 12.82 14.87
N ILE A 244 2.64 11.61 15.21
CA ILE A 244 1.24 11.27 15.35
C ILE A 244 0.57 12.10 16.45
N LYS A 245 1.19 12.19 17.63
CA LYS A 245 0.68 12.98 18.75
C LYS A 245 0.49 14.46 18.41
N LYS A 246 1.30 15.00 17.50
CA LYS A 246 1.23 16.40 17.06
C LYS A 246 0.36 16.63 15.82
N GLY A 247 -0.25 15.59 15.25
CA GLY A 247 -1.00 15.69 13.99
C GLY A 247 -0.10 16.06 12.80
N GLN A 248 1.18 15.65 12.80
CA GLN A 248 2.16 16.03 11.78
C GLN A 248 2.36 14.93 10.73
N ILE A 249 2.74 15.34 9.54
CA ILE A 249 3.20 14.44 8.49
C ILE A 249 4.70 14.20 8.70
N LEU A 250 5.09 12.91 8.77
CA LEU A 250 6.49 12.49 8.86
C LEU A 250 6.82 11.57 7.68
N CYS A 251 7.69 12.04 6.81
CA CYS A 251 8.16 11.32 5.64
C CYS A 251 9.53 10.70 5.93
N ILE A 252 9.65 9.39 5.78
CA ILE A 252 10.84 8.62 6.15
C ILE A 252 11.37 7.91 4.89
N ASP A 253 12.58 8.27 4.50
CA ASP A 253 13.31 7.53 3.47
C ASP A 253 13.91 6.25 4.05
N LEU A 254 13.44 5.12 3.56
CA LEU A 254 13.99 3.81 3.95
C LEU A 254 15.33 3.49 3.27
N ASN A 255 15.71 4.27 2.25
CA ASN A 255 16.92 4.13 1.44
C ASN A 255 17.08 2.77 0.72
N SER A 256 16.67 1.67 1.35
CA SER A 256 16.78 0.32 0.79
C SER A 256 15.66 -0.60 1.27
N SER A 257 15.20 -1.47 0.39
CA SER A 257 14.29 -2.57 0.75
C SER A 257 14.92 -3.60 1.71
N ALA A 258 16.25 -3.57 1.87
CA ALA A 258 16.97 -4.41 2.83
C ALA A 258 16.91 -3.88 4.27
N ASN A 259 16.42 -2.66 4.51
CA ASN A 259 16.29 -2.05 5.84
C ASN A 259 15.05 -2.55 6.59
N VAL A 260 14.90 -3.87 6.66
CA VAL A 260 13.75 -4.56 7.27
C VAL A 260 13.60 -4.19 8.75
N LEU A 261 14.72 -4.13 9.49
CA LEU A 261 14.70 -3.80 10.90
C LEU A 261 14.18 -2.37 11.17
N LEU A 262 14.53 -1.40 10.31
CA LEU A 262 13.99 -0.05 10.39
C LEU A 262 12.48 -0.05 10.20
N VAL A 263 11.99 -0.77 9.20
CA VAL A 263 10.54 -0.89 8.94
C VAL A 263 9.82 -1.55 10.12
N GLU A 264 10.38 -2.61 10.71
CA GLU A 264 9.81 -3.27 11.88
C GLU A 264 9.77 -2.34 13.11
N LEU A 265 10.83 -1.57 13.37
CA LEU A 265 10.84 -0.55 14.44
C LEU A 265 9.74 0.49 14.25
N ILE A 266 9.54 0.96 13.01
CA ILE A 266 8.48 1.93 12.69
C ILE A 266 7.11 1.29 12.91
N VAL A 267 6.86 0.09 12.38
CA VAL A 267 5.57 -0.60 12.49
C VAL A 267 5.22 -0.92 13.95
N ASN A 268 6.20 -1.38 14.75
CA ASN A 268 5.98 -1.62 16.18
C ASN A 268 5.71 -0.30 16.93
N SER A 269 6.33 0.80 16.50
CA SER A 269 6.02 2.15 17.04
C SER A 269 4.60 2.60 16.67
N LEU A 270 4.12 2.31 15.46
CA LEU A 270 2.73 2.55 15.03
C LEU A 270 1.76 1.71 15.86
N THR A 271 2.10 0.47 16.19
CA THR A 271 1.28 -0.40 17.06
C THR A 271 1.10 0.21 18.45
N ILE A 272 2.14 0.84 19.01
CA ILE A 272 2.01 1.59 20.26
C ILE A 272 1.05 2.78 20.11
N ALA A 273 1.16 3.54 19.02
CA ALA A 273 0.25 4.66 18.74
C ALA A 273 -1.21 4.19 18.64
N MET A 274 -1.45 3.07 17.97
CA MET A 274 -2.79 2.44 17.89
C MET A 274 -3.28 2.02 19.27
N GLY A 275 -2.45 1.41 20.10
CA GLY A 275 -2.78 1.03 21.46
C GLY A 275 -3.13 2.21 22.36
N ARG A 276 -2.64 3.41 22.06
CA ARG A 276 -3.03 4.68 22.71
C ARG A 276 -4.29 5.31 22.13
N GLY A 277 -4.90 4.70 21.11
CA GLY A 277 -6.11 5.22 20.45
C GLY A 277 -5.86 6.40 19.51
N TYR A 278 -4.61 6.64 19.09
CA TYR A 278 -4.31 7.69 18.11
C TYR A 278 -4.75 7.26 16.71
N GLU A 279 -5.32 8.23 15.98
CA GLU A 279 -5.66 8.08 14.57
C GLU A 279 -4.57 8.65 13.68
N PHE A 280 -4.24 7.94 12.61
CA PHE A 280 -3.23 8.38 11.63
C PHE A 280 -3.47 7.71 10.27
N SER A 281 -2.78 8.22 9.25
CA SER A 281 -2.69 7.58 7.93
C SER A 281 -1.29 6.99 7.74
N LEU A 282 -1.22 5.76 7.23
CA LEU A 282 0.04 5.12 6.83
C LEU A 282 0.13 5.12 5.30
N PHE A 283 1.10 5.85 4.77
CA PHE A 283 1.36 5.94 3.34
C PHE A 283 2.61 5.14 2.98
N ILE A 284 2.47 4.20 2.05
CA ILE A 284 3.56 3.34 1.57
C ILE A 284 3.80 3.63 0.09
N ASP A 285 5.03 4.01 -0.27
CA ASP A 285 5.43 4.26 -1.65
C ASP A 285 6.55 3.31 -2.10
N ASP A 286 6.21 2.36 -2.94
CA ASP A 286 7.09 1.32 -3.50
C ASP A 286 7.92 0.51 -2.45
N VAL A 287 7.45 0.42 -1.21
CA VAL A 287 8.11 -0.35 -0.13
C VAL A 287 7.79 -1.83 -0.26
N ALA A 288 8.81 -2.69 -0.20
CA ALA A 288 8.65 -4.14 -0.26
C ALA A 288 7.89 -4.67 0.97
N ILE A 289 6.67 -5.12 0.77
CA ILE A 289 5.77 -5.61 1.83
C ILE A 289 6.01 -7.08 2.12
N ALA A 290 6.32 -7.88 1.10
CA ALA A 290 6.38 -9.34 1.18
C ALA A 290 7.37 -9.89 2.21
N ASN A 291 8.43 -9.15 2.49
CA ASN A 291 9.52 -9.58 3.38
C ASN A 291 9.39 -8.99 4.80
N ASN A 292 8.32 -8.24 5.07
CA ASN A 292 8.08 -7.61 6.37
C ASN A 292 6.71 -8.03 6.92
N GLU A 293 6.70 -9.09 7.73
CA GLU A 293 5.47 -9.64 8.27
C GLU A 293 4.69 -8.65 9.17
N PRO A 294 5.33 -7.86 10.06
CA PRO A 294 4.64 -6.83 10.82
C PRO A 294 3.96 -5.78 9.93
N LEU A 295 4.65 -5.29 8.88
CA LEU A 295 4.06 -4.34 7.94
C LEU A 295 2.87 -4.95 7.18
N LYS A 296 3.03 -6.18 6.68
CA LYS A 296 1.96 -6.91 6.00
C LYS A 296 0.73 -7.03 6.90
N ASN A 297 0.93 -7.46 8.15
CA ASN A 297 -0.18 -7.60 9.10
C ASN A 297 -0.88 -6.27 9.39
N MET A 298 -0.13 -5.17 9.54
CA MET A 298 -0.70 -3.82 9.74
C MET A 298 -1.55 -3.40 8.53
N LEU A 299 -1.09 -3.64 7.32
CA LEU A 299 -1.79 -3.28 6.09
C LEU A 299 -3.04 -4.13 5.83
N CYS A 300 -3.06 -5.40 6.30
CA CYS A 300 -4.17 -6.33 6.13
C CYS A 300 -5.26 -6.23 7.22
N HIS A 301 -5.09 -5.39 8.24
CA HIS A 301 -6.05 -5.30 9.34
C HIS A 301 -6.54 -3.86 9.53
N LYS A 302 -7.85 -3.68 9.45
CA LYS A 302 -8.49 -2.39 9.77
C LYS A 302 -8.42 -2.12 11.27
N SER A 303 -8.00 -0.90 11.62
CA SER A 303 -8.02 -0.40 13.00
C SER A 303 -8.24 1.12 12.99
N ASN A 304 -7.70 1.85 13.97
CA ASN A 304 -7.78 3.32 14.05
C ASN A 304 -6.90 4.05 13.02
N HIS A 305 -6.40 3.35 11.99
CA HIS A 305 -5.61 3.94 10.93
C HIS A 305 -6.17 3.56 9.56
N ASN A 306 -5.86 4.36 8.56
CA ASN A 306 -6.09 4.03 7.17
C ASN A 306 -4.77 3.85 6.43
N ASN A 307 -4.80 3.01 5.41
CA ASN A 307 -3.65 2.64 4.61
C ASN A 307 -3.75 3.22 3.21
N ILE A 308 -2.69 3.87 2.76
CA ILE A 308 -2.55 4.36 1.39
C ILE A 308 -1.33 3.65 0.80
N ILE A 309 -1.55 2.79 -0.17
CA ILE A 309 -0.50 2.03 -0.84
C ILE A 309 -0.34 2.57 -2.25
N CYS A 310 0.80 3.20 -2.51
CA CYS A 310 1.17 3.71 -3.82
C CYS A 310 2.32 2.86 -4.36
N SER A 311 2.16 2.26 -5.52
CA SER A 311 3.17 1.37 -6.08
C SER A 311 3.21 1.37 -7.60
N LYS A 312 4.39 1.15 -8.15
CA LYS A 312 4.54 0.85 -9.58
C LYS A 312 3.88 -0.47 -9.93
N ASP A 313 3.93 -1.44 -9.03
CA ASP A 313 3.36 -2.77 -9.23
C ASP A 313 3.13 -3.45 -7.88
N LEU A 314 1.89 -3.41 -7.39
CA LEU A 314 1.53 -4.01 -6.10
C LEU A 314 1.82 -5.51 -6.06
N TYR A 315 1.52 -6.24 -7.14
CA TYR A 315 1.71 -7.69 -7.17
C TYR A 315 3.20 -8.07 -7.07
N ALA A 316 4.07 -7.27 -7.71
CA ALA A 316 5.52 -7.44 -7.60
C ALA A 316 6.04 -7.13 -6.19
N LEU A 317 5.52 -6.09 -5.48
CA LEU A 317 5.90 -5.77 -4.09
C LEU A 317 5.53 -6.90 -3.12
N LEU A 318 4.61 -7.76 -3.51
CA LEU A 318 4.16 -8.93 -2.74
C LEU A 318 4.86 -10.23 -3.16
N ASN A 319 5.91 -10.16 -4.00
CA ASN A 319 6.61 -11.32 -4.55
C ASN A 319 5.66 -12.33 -5.23
N GLY A 320 4.60 -11.85 -5.85
CA GLY A 320 3.62 -12.67 -6.55
C GLY A 320 2.70 -13.53 -5.65
N LYS A 321 2.57 -13.20 -4.37
CA LYS A 321 1.66 -13.90 -3.43
C LYS A 321 0.22 -13.45 -3.67
N GLU A 322 -0.57 -14.30 -4.32
CA GLU A 322 -1.94 -14.00 -4.75
C GLU A 322 -2.91 -13.82 -3.57
N ASP A 323 -2.74 -14.59 -2.50
CA ASP A 323 -3.55 -14.49 -1.29
C ASP A 323 -3.38 -13.13 -0.59
N VAL A 324 -2.12 -12.70 -0.42
CA VAL A 324 -1.80 -11.39 0.18
C VAL A 324 -2.27 -10.25 -0.71
N PHE A 325 -2.08 -10.37 -2.04
CA PHE A 325 -2.56 -9.40 -3.01
C PHE A 325 -4.08 -9.22 -2.92
N THR A 326 -4.83 -10.32 -2.90
CA THR A 326 -6.29 -10.29 -2.83
C THR A 326 -6.77 -9.67 -1.52
N THR A 327 -6.09 -9.98 -0.40
CA THR A 327 -6.41 -9.41 0.90
C THR A 327 -6.16 -7.90 0.90
N LEU A 328 -4.97 -7.44 0.50
CA LEU A 328 -4.64 -6.01 0.49
C LEU A 328 -5.51 -5.20 -0.47
N ALA A 329 -5.75 -5.72 -1.67
CA ALA A 329 -6.64 -5.07 -2.63
C ALA A 329 -8.08 -5.03 -2.11
N GLY A 330 -8.53 -6.08 -1.37
CA GLY A 330 -9.87 -6.16 -0.78
C GLY A 330 -10.08 -5.25 0.42
N GLU A 331 -9.04 -4.94 1.18
CA GLU A 331 -9.11 -3.97 2.30
C GLU A 331 -9.14 -2.52 1.82
N ALA A 332 -8.73 -2.23 0.58
CA ALA A 332 -8.85 -0.91 -0.01
C ALA A 332 -10.33 -0.57 -0.27
N GLU A 333 -10.76 0.61 0.14
CA GLU A 333 -12.07 1.14 -0.22
C GLU A 333 -12.08 1.60 -1.67
N LYS A 334 -10.96 2.16 -2.11
CA LYS A 334 -10.78 2.65 -3.48
C LYS A 334 -9.47 2.13 -4.08
N THR A 335 -9.56 1.50 -5.23
CA THR A 335 -8.40 1.08 -6.02
C THR A 335 -8.31 1.90 -7.30
N ILE A 336 -7.13 2.51 -7.52
CA ILE A 336 -6.80 3.28 -8.72
C ILE A 336 -5.77 2.47 -9.51
N LEU A 337 -6.20 1.98 -10.66
CA LEU A 337 -5.39 1.13 -11.50
C LEU A 337 -4.92 1.91 -12.73
N LEU A 338 -3.63 2.08 -12.81
CA LEU A 338 -2.92 2.72 -13.91
C LEU A 338 -2.32 1.66 -14.85
N SER A 339 -1.60 2.09 -15.87
CA SER A 339 -0.95 1.15 -16.79
C SER A 339 0.10 0.29 -16.08
N HIS A 340 0.15 -1.00 -16.43
CA HIS A 340 1.16 -1.95 -15.95
C HIS A 340 1.94 -2.54 -17.10
N GLY A 341 3.26 -2.62 -16.94
CA GLY A 341 4.13 -3.29 -17.91
C GLY A 341 4.15 -4.82 -17.76
N SER A 342 3.84 -5.34 -16.56
CA SER A 342 3.84 -6.76 -16.27
C SER A 342 2.52 -7.41 -16.66
N HIS A 343 2.58 -8.43 -17.52
CA HIS A 343 1.39 -9.21 -17.91
C HIS A 343 0.76 -9.95 -16.72
N LEU A 344 1.60 -10.52 -15.84
CA LEU A 344 1.13 -11.21 -14.64
C LEU A 344 0.35 -10.27 -13.71
N SER A 345 0.84 -9.06 -13.49
CA SER A 345 0.13 -8.05 -12.68
C SER A 345 -1.19 -7.65 -13.33
N CYS A 346 -1.22 -7.46 -14.66
CA CYS A 346 -2.46 -7.19 -15.39
C CYS A 346 -3.47 -8.34 -15.24
N GLU A 347 -3.02 -9.59 -15.31
CA GLU A 347 -3.87 -10.77 -15.11
C GLU A 347 -4.44 -10.83 -13.70
N GLN A 348 -3.62 -10.56 -12.66
CA GLN A 348 -4.08 -10.56 -11.28
C GLN A 348 -5.12 -9.48 -11.02
N TRP A 349 -4.92 -8.26 -11.53
CA TRP A 349 -5.92 -7.21 -11.45
C TRP A 349 -7.20 -7.56 -12.19
N SER A 350 -7.10 -8.16 -13.40
CA SER A 350 -8.27 -8.61 -14.16
C SER A 350 -9.06 -9.70 -13.42
N LYS A 351 -8.38 -10.65 -12.79
CA LYS A 351 -9.00 -11.69 -11.94
C LYS A 351 -9.68 -11.08 -10.73
N TYR A 352 -9.01 -10.15 -10.05
CA TYR A 352 -9.51 -9.47 -8.86
C TYR A 352 -10.78 -8.65 -9.14
N ILE A 353 -10.80 -7.84 -10.20
CA ILE A 353 -11.96 -7.04 -10.64
C ILE A 353 -13.12 -7.94 -11.05
N GLY A 354 -12.82 -9.14 -11.56
CA GLY A 354 -13.79 -10.18 -11.83
C GLY A 354 -14.23 -10.28 -13.28
N GLN A 355 -15.20 -11.16 -13.49
CA GLN A 355 -15.73 -11.55 -14.80
C GLN A 355 -17.22 -11.22 -14.92
N TYR A 356 -17.73 -11.21 -16.15
CA TYR A 356 -19.14 -11.07 -16.47
C TYR A 356 -19.53 -12.06 -17.56
N ASP A 357 -20.81 -12.40 -17.63
CA ASP A 357 -21.34 -13.28 -18.65
C ASP A 357 -21.64 -12.47 -19.93
N LYS A 358 -20.90 -12.78 -20.99
CA LYS A 358 -21.01 -12.16 -22.30
C LYS A 358 -21.77 -13.06 -23.24
N ILE A 359 -22.71 -12.52 -23.95
CA ILE A 359 -23.41 -13.21 -25.04
C ILE A 359 -22.64 -13.00 -26.34
N ASP A 360 -22.04 -14.06 -26.85
CA ASP A 360 -21.42 -14.08 -28.17
C ASP A 360 -22.38 -14.68 -29.19
N VAL A 361 -22.56 -13.98 -30.31
CA VAL A 361 -23.41 -14.44 -31.43
C VAL A 361 -22.54 -14.76 -32.62
N SER A 362 -22.54 -16.00 -33.02
CA SER A 362 -21.90 -16.45 -34.25
C SER A 362 -22.92 -16.65 -35.37
N HIS A 363 -22.66 -16.05 -36.49
CA HIS A 363 -23.46 -16.24 -37.71
C HIS A 363 -22.76 -17.22 -38.63
N ASN A 364 -23.32 -18.43 -38.75
CA ASN A 364 -22.83 -19.41 -39.70
C ASN A 364 -23.56 -19.22 -41.04
N ARG A 365 -22.85 -18.85 -42.07
CA ARG A 365 -23.33 -18.88 -43.44
C ARG A 365 -22.66 -20.04 -44.15
N SER A 366 -23.41 -21.08 -44.47
CA SER A 366 -22.98 -22.11 -45.40
C SER A 366 -23.78 -21.97 -46.71
N GLY A 367 -23.09 -21.66 -47.78
CA GLY A 367 -23.64 -21.68 -49.13
C GLY A 367 -23.13 -22.94 -49.84
N GLY A 368 -24.01 -23.82 -50.24
CA GLY A 368 -23.66 -24.98 -51.06
C GLY A 368 -24.35 -24.89 -52.44
N PHE A 369 -23.54 -25.09 -53.49
CA PHE A 369 -24.11 -25.35 -54.84
C PHE A 369 -24.41 -26.83 -54.93
N PHE A 370 -25.70 -27.16 -55.06
CA PHE A 370 -26.10 -28.52 -55.43
C PHE A 370 -26.20 -28.60 -56.96
N GLN A 371 -25.35 -29.42 -57.53
CA GLN A 371 -25.35 -29.73 -58.94
C GLN A 371 -26.39 -30.85 -59.19
N SER A 372 -27.68 -30.49 -59.13
CA SER A 372 -28.75 -31.30 -59.65
C SER A 372 -29.57 -30.43 -60.60
N SER A 373 -30.13 -31.02 -61.62
CA SER A 373 -30.72 -30.44 -62.85
C SER A 373 -31.89 -29.45 -62.67
N ARG A 374 -32.00 -28.79 -61.55
CA ARG A 374 -32.88 -27.64 -61.29
C ARG A 374 -32.11 -26.65 -60.39
N TRP A 375 -31.95 -25.45 -60.87
CA TRP A 375 -31.29 -24.33 -60.21
C TRP A 375 -32.00 -23.99 -58.88
N GLY A 376 -31.47 -24.50 -57.75
CA GLY A 376 -31.89 -24.16 -56.41
C GLY A 376 -30.71 -23.62 -55.61
N TYR A 377 -30.79 -22.36 -55.18
CA TYR A 377 -29.83 -21.74 -54.26
C TYR A 377 -30.37 -21.99 -52.84
N SER A 378 -29.71 -22.84 -52.09
CA SER A 378 -30.02 -23.02 -50.65
C SER A 378 -28.99 -22.25 -49.83
N GLN A 379 -29.41 -21.23 -49.16
CA GLN A 379 -28.64 -20.46 -48.22
C GLN A 379 -29.09 -20.82 -46.81
N ASN A 380 -28.28 -21.61 -46.08
CA ASN A 380 -28.55 -21.92 -44.69
C ASN A 380 -27.86 -20.85 -43.82
N THR A 381 -28.65 -20.02 -43.17
CA THR A 381 -28.17 -19.03 -42.19
C THR A 381 -28.57 -19.51 -40.80
N GLY A 382 -27.57 -19.95 -40.02
CA GLY A 382 -27.76 -20.31 -38.61
C GLY A 382 -27.18 -19.22 -37.73
N THR A 383 -27.91 -18.81 -36.70
CA THR A 383 -27.41 -17.90 -35.65
C THR A 383 -27.31 -18.71 -34.36
N THR A 384 -26.14 -18.82 -33.80
CA THR A 384 -25.91 -19.48 -32.51
C THR A 384 -25.52 -18.43 -31.48
N ALA A 385 -26.27 -18.34 -30.39
CA ALA A 385 -25.90 -17.53 -29.22
C ALA A 385 -25.27 -18.43 -28.19
N SER A 386 -24.11 -18.07 -27.70
CA SER A 386 -23.42 -18.76 -26.61
C SER A 386 -23.04 -17.77 -25.50
N GLU A 387 -23.20 -18.18 -24.25
CA GLU A 387 -22.71 -17.43 -23.10
C GLU A 387 -21.25 -17.79 -22.85
N LYS A 388 -20.41 -16.77 -22.65
CA LYS A 388 -18.99 -16.93 -22.36
C LYS A 388 -18.59 -15.98 -21.24
N ARG A 389 -17.86 -16.48 -20.25
CA ARG A 389 -17.28 -15.61 -19.22
C ARG A 389 -16.09 -14.82 -19.77
N GLU A 390 -16.12 -13.52 -19.56
CA GLU A 390 -15.07 -12.59 -19.97
C GLU A 390 -14.71 -11.65 -18.81
N TYR A 391 -13.46 -11.24 -18.69
CA TYR A 391 -13.06 -10.27 -17.68
C TYR A 391 -13.75 -8.93 -17.88
N LYS A 392 -14.20 -8.28 -16.80
CA LYS A 392 -14.73 -6.90 -16.83
C LYS A 392 -13.70 -5.93 -17.40
N VAL A 393 -12.43 -6.09 -16.97
CA VAL A 393 -11.25 -5.41 -17.52
C VAL A 393 -10.26 -6.48 -17.98
N LYS A 394 -9.93 -6.47 -19.26
CA LYS A 394 -8.95 -7.42 -19.80
C LYS A 394 -7.53 -7.00 -19.46
N PRO A 395 -6.57 -7.96 -19.29
CA PRO A 395 -5.17 -7.62 -19.05
C PRO A 395 -4.59 -6.63 -20.05
N GLU A 396 -4.93 -6.78 -21.33
CA GLU A 396 -4.46 -5.90 -22.41
C GLU A 396 -5.01 -4.47 -22.30
N GLN A 397 -6.19 -4.29 -21.69
CA GLN A 397 -6.76 -2.95 -21.45
C GLN A 397 -5.98 -2.22 -20.37
N ILE A 398 -5.58 -2.90 -19.30
CA ILE A 398 -4.73 -2.34 -18.23
C ILE A 398 -3.36 -1.96 -18.80
N ASN A 399 -2.74 -2.87 -19.57
CA ASN A 399 -1.42 -2.63 -20.15
C ASN A 399 -1.42 -1.44 -21.15
N ARG A 400 -2.53 -1.19 -21.84
CA ARG A 400 -2.65 -0.14 -22.87
C ARG A 400 -3.19 1.20 -22.39
N LEU A 401 -3.43 1.36 -21.09
CA LEU A 401 -3.83 2.66 -20.54
C LEU A 401 -2.78 3.72 -20.89
N GLN A 402 -3.27 4.85 -21.42
CA GLN A 402 -2.43 5.99 -21.74
C GLN A 402 -2.18 6.85 -20.49
N GLN A 403 -1.25 7.81 -20.61
CA GLN A 403 -1.01 8.75 -19.54
C GLN A 403 -2.29 9.53 -19.17
N GLY A 404 -2.65 9.53 -17.90
CA GLY A 404 -3.89 10.11 -17.38
C GLY A 404 -5.09 9.17 -17.41
N GLU A 405 -5.10 8.11 -18.23
CA GLU A 405 -6.16 7.10 -18.20
C GLU A 405 -6.00 6.16 -17.01
N LEU A 406 -7.13 5.79 -16.40
CA LEU A 406 -7.15 4.90 -15.24
C LEU A 406 -8.50 4.16 -15.13
N PHE A 407 -8.47 3.08 -14.35
CA PHE A 407 -9.66 2.47 -13.78
C PHE A 407 -9.77 2.82 -12.31
N ILE A 408 -10.97 3.17 -11.85
CA ILE A 408 -11.33 3.33 -10.45
C ILE A 408 -12.22 2.16 -10.11
N TYR A 409 -11.81 1.37 -9.12
CA TYR A 409 -12.63 0.30 -8.58
C TYR A 409 -12.96 0.61 -7.12
N ASP A 410 -14.23 0.76 -6.83
CA ASP A 410 -14.76 0.92 -5.49
C ASP A 410 -15.15 -0.46 -4.97
N ASN A 411 -14.44 -0.92 -3.95
CA ASN A 411 -14.65 -2.26 -3.40
C ASN A 411 -15.94 -2.39 -2.58
N GLN A 412 -16.49 -1.29 -2.05
CA GLN A 412 -17.71 -1.32 -1.26
C GLN A 412 -18.95 -1.48 -2.15
N SER A 413 -19.02 -0.71 -3.23
CA SER A 413 -20.14 -0.76 -4.18
C SER A 413 -19.93 -1.76 -5.30
N GLY A 414 -18.69 -2.24 -5.52
CA GLY A 414 -18.30 -3.02 -6.69
C GLY A 414 -18.36 -2.24 -8.00
N SER A 415 -18.45 -0.90 -7.94
CA SER A 415 -18.50 -0.05 -9.12
C SER A 415 -17.12 0.04 -9.79
N LEU A 416 -17.12 0.10 -11.10
CA LEU A 416 -15.93 0.16 -11.93
C LEU A 416 -16.05 1.28 -12.94
N ILE A 417 -15.16 2.24 -12.86
CA ILE A 417 -15.16 3.44 -13.71
C ILE A 417 -13.87 3.46 -14.52
N GLN A 418 -13.99 3.72 -15.84
CA GLN A 418 -12.86 4.07 -16.69
C GLN A 418 -12.94 5.56 -17.01
N THR A 419 -11.85 6.29 -16.76
CA THR A 419 -11.82 7.76 -16.97
C THR A 419 -10.39 8.24 -17.24
N HIS A 420 -10.28 9.53 -17.53
CA HIS A 420 -9.02 10.25 -17.69
C HIS A 420 -8.92 11.37 -16.65
N VAL A 421 -7.77 11.52 -15.99
CA VAL A 421 -7.51 12.61 -15.03
C VAL A 421 -6.72 13.73 -15.70
N VAL A 422 -7.30 14.92 -15.70
CA VAL A 422 -6.72 16.15 -16.26
C VAL A 422 -6.02 16.99 -15.19
#